data_66b207104321905e0722272459c69d70
#
_entry.id   66b207104321905e0722272459c69d70
#
_cell.length_a   1.000
_cell.length_b   1.000
_cell.length_c   1.000
_cell.angle_alpha   90.00
_cell.angle_beta   90.00
_cell.angle_gamma   90.00
#
_symmetry.space_group_name_H-M   'P 1'
#
loop_
_entity.id
_entity.type
_entity.pdbx_description
1 polymer ?
#
loop_
_entity_poly.entity_id
_entity_poly.type
_entity_poly.pdbx_seq_one_letter_code
_entity_poly.pdbx_strand_id
1 'polypeptide(L)'
;MANKPAPPKARLFTPKDVRLGLTQAEDVAHPLRWGIMGTGEICRQFVCAAKEVPGATIAGVASRSAENAYQFAQTHGVAKAFDRYEDLIADPDLDIVYVGTPDVVHKAHTLLALEAGKHVLCEKALATTVADAQEMHAAAKQQSVMLQDGVWSRFFPAVEHARHLIEEGAIGDVVMVQADFDALYTGQVVTMAYGADAKPVDIKVSGKQGGPGGAIIEFADNRFAVLTFIAFPSEFPEVFEITGTKGRITLEQPGHCPTALTVRIPPVTPSRYLGGNTPSPMQCFEYPLPDSIRMPQPFPNQQGFYYMVEAIHRCLAAGLRECPQFGRAESIHLMELVCAIKDLRGQNPALE
;
A
#
# COMPACT_ATOMS: atom_id res chain seq x y z
N MET A 1 17.78 38.61 20.30
CA MET A 1 17.17 37.27 20.35
C MET A 1 17.83 36.47 19.25
N ALA A 2 18.74 35.56 19.63
CA ALA A 2 19.46 34.74 18.65
C ALA A 2 18.50 33.73 18.02
N ASN A 3 18.42 33.72 16.67
CA ASN A 3 17.68 32.73 15.91
C ASN A 3 18.20 31.32 16.28
N LYS A 4 17.43 30.52 17.00
CA LYS A 4 17.71 29.10 17.12
C LYS A 4 17.69 28.49 15.72
N PRO A 5 18.76 27.78 15.31
CA PRO A 5 18.73 27.07 14.04
C PRO A 5 17.50 26.13 14.04
N ALA A 6 16.78 26.10 12.91
CA ALA A 6 15.71 25.12 12.73
C ALA A 6 16.28 23.74 13.03
N PRO A 7 15.53 22.86 13.74
CA PRO A 7 15.98 21.50 13.98
C PRO A 7 16.32 20.88 12.62
N PRO A 8 17.41 20.12 12.53
CA PRO A 8 17.75 19.42 11.31
C PRO A 8 16.51 18.65 10.88
N LYS A 9 16.08 18.81 9.61
CA LYS A 9 15.04 17.95 9.04
C LYS A 9 15.45 16.54 9.39
N ALA A 10 14.68 15.89 10.25
CA ALA A 10 14.95 14.52 10.64
C ALA A 10 15.16 13.75 9.35
N ARG A 11 16.35 13.24 9.13
CA ARG A 11 16.63 12.37 7.99
C ARG A 11 15.69 11.22 8.19
N LEU A 12 14.71 11.09 7.31
CA LEU A 12 13.72 10.02 7.38
C LEU A 12 14.48 8.71 7.22
N PHE A 13 14.81 8.07 8.32
CA PHE A 13 15.21 6.66 8.32
C PHE A 13 14.00 5.87 7.90
N THR A 14 13.66 5.98 6.60
CA THR A 14 12.53 5.24 6.08
C THR A 14 12.93 3.78 5.97
N PRO A 15 12.00 2.86 6.14
CA PRO A 15 12.23 1.44 5.85
C PRO A 15 12.85 1.20 4.48
N LYS A 16 12.56 2.06 3.51
CA LYS A 16 13.17 2.13 2.19
C LYS A 16 14.69 2.19 2.27
N ASP A 17 15.24 3.21 2.92
CA ASP A 17 16.69 3.43 2.98
C ASP A 17 17.40 2.24 3.64
N VAL A 18 16.81 1.69 4.67
CA VAL A 18 17.34 0.51 5.36
C VAL A 18 17.33 -0.72 4.46
N ARG A 19 16.21 -1.02 3.79
CA ARG A 19 16.07 -2.20 2.93
C ARG A 19 16.93 -2.13 1.69
N LEU A 20 17.13 -0.93 1.16
CA LEU A 20 18.01 -0.71 0.01
C LEU A 20 19.48 -0.60 0.38
N GLY A 21 19.83 -0.71 1.68
CA GLY A 21 21.21 -0.58 2.15
C GLY A 21 21.74 0.85 2.09
N LEU A 22 20.87 1.84 1.94
CA LEU A 22 21.23 3.27 1.88
C LEU A 22 21.52 3.85 3.27
N THR A 23 20.97 3.26 4.33
CA THR A 23 21.27 3.57 5.72
C THR A 23 21.38 2.30 6.55
N GLN A 24 22.16 2.34 7.63
CA GLN A 24 22.19 1.24 8.58
C GLN A 24 20.87 1.18 9.34
N ALA A 25 20.34 -0.03 9.53
CA ALA A 25 19.21 -0.28 10.41
C ALA A 25 19.67 -0.02 11.83
N GLU A 26 19.39 1.15 12.38
CA GLU A 26 19.40 1.30 13.82
C GLU A 26 18.21 0.50 14.37
N ASP A 27 18.42 -0.22 15.49
CA ASP A 27 17.35 -0.89 16.22
C ASP A 27 16.38 0.16 16.76
N VAL A 28 15.45 0.57 15.94
CA VAL A 28 14.37 1.47 16.33
C VAL A 28 13.26 0.61 16.92
N ALA A 29 13.50 0.05 18.10
CA ALA A 29 12.44 -0.51 18.89
C ALA A 29 11.54 0.64 19.37
N HIS A 30 10.52 0.95 18.58
CA HIS A 30 9.42 1.80 19.03
C HIS A 30 8.27 0.89 19.41
N PRO A 31 8.07 0.60 20.69
CA PRO A 31 7.02 -0.31 21.11
C PRO A 31 5.64 0.29 20.80
N LEU A 32 4.81 -0.46 20.09
CA LEU A 32 3.43 -0.12 19.79
C LEU A 32 2.50 -1.28 20.20
N ARG A 33 1.46 -0.93 20.92
CA ARG A 33 0.39 -1.84 21.34
C ARG A 33 -0.77 -1.74 20.36
N TRP A 34 -0.95 -2.79 19.57
CA TRP A 34 -1.94 -2.87 18.51
C TRP A 34 -3.27 -3.40 19.01
N GLY A 35 -4.36 -2.71 18.70
CA GLY A 35 -5.71 -3.23 18.79
C GLY A 35 -6.15 -3.74 17.41
N ILE A 36 -6.82 -4.86 17.35
CA ILE A 36 -7.33 -5.45 16.12
C ILE A 36 -8.85 -5.31 16.07
N MET A 37 -9.35 -4.59 15.09
CA MET A 37 -10.77 -4.41 14.85
C MET A 37 -11.22 -5.34 13.73
N GLY A 38 -11.84 -6.47 14.10
CA GLY A 38 -12.22 -7.56 13.23
C GLY A 38 -11.50 -8.88 13.52
N THR A 39 -12.08 -9.99 13.09
CA THR A 39 -11.55 -11.35 13.29
C THR A 39 -11.56 -12.17 11.99
N GLY A 40 -11.68 -11.46 10.85
CA GLY A 40 -11.67 -12.06 9.52
C GLY A 40 -10.29 -12.59 9.12
N GLU A 41 -10.24 -13.21 7.96
CA GLU A 41 -9.02 -13.83 7.44
C GLU A 41 -7.86 -12.81 7.31
N ILE A 42 -8.13 -11.61 6.82
CA ILE A 42 -7.10 -10.58 6.68
C ILE A 42 -6.49 -10.18 8.05
N CYS A 43 -7.32 -10.14 9.11
CA CYS A 43 -6.83 -9.86 10.46
C CYS A 43 -5.91 -10.96 10.99
N ARG A 44 -6.19 -12.23 10.65
CA ARG A 44 -5.34 -13.37 11.02
C ARG A 44 -3.97 -13.27 10.36
N GLN A 45 -3.96 -12.97 9.08
CA GLN A 45 -2.73 -12.80 8.31
C GLN A 45 -1.91 -11.61 8.82
N PHE A 46 -2.56 -10.48 9.03
CA PHE A 46 -1.94 -9.29 9.60
C PHE A 46 -1.27 -9.59 10.94
N VAL A 47 -1.98 -10.23 11.86
CA VAL A 47 -1.45 -10.55 13.20
C VAL A 47 -0.25 -11.49 13.13
N CYS A 48 -0.25 -12.47 12.22
CA CYS A 48 0.89 -13.37 12.03
C CYS A 48 2.16 -12.62 11.62
N ALA A 49 2.05 -11.65 10.71
CA ALA A 49 3.19 -10.85 10.29
C ALA A 49 3.57 -9.76 11.31
N ALA A 50 2.58 -9.08 11.89
CA ALA A 50 2.82 -7.98 12.83
C ALA A 50 3.57 -8.41 14.09
N LYS A 51 3.32 -9.61 14.59
CA LYS A 51 4.01 -10.16 15.79
C LYS A 51 5.52 -10.35 15.60
N GLU A 52 5.97 -10.51 14.39
CA GLU A 52 7.38 -10.69 14.07
C GLU A 52 8.13 -9.34 13.95
N VAL A 53 7.40 -8.22 13.97
CA VAL A 53 8.02 -6.89 13.95
C VAL A 53 8.52 -6.53 15.35
N PRO A 54 9.80 -6.17 15.51
CA PRO A 54 10.34 -5.75 16.80
C PRO A 54 9.56 -4.59 17.42
N GLY A 55 9.10 -4.76 18.65
CA GLY A 55 8.31 -3.77 19.37
C GLY A 55 6.81 -3.83 19.11
N ALA A 56 6.31 -4.63 18.17
CA ALA A 56 4.88 -4.80 17.97
C ALA A 56 4.29 -5.78 19.00
N THR A 57 3.22 -5.38 19.66
CA THR A 57 2.45 -6.22 20.58
C THR A 57 0.98 -6.17 20.21
N ILE A 58 0.35 -7.32 20.00
CA ILE A 58 -1.10 -7.37 19.80
C ILE A 58 -1.77 -7.40 21.15
N ALA A 59 -2.24 -6.26 21.62
CA ALA A 59 -2.74 -6.08 22.99
C ALA A 59 -4.22 -6.42 23.15
N GLY A 60 -5.01 -6.23 22.08
CA GLY A 60 -6.45 -6.50 22.11
C GLY A 60 -7.03 -6.83 20.75
N VAL A 61 -8.16 -7.51 20.75
CA VAL A 61 -8.97 -7.79 19.55
C VAL A 61 -10.45 -7.57 19.87
N ALA A 62 -11.17 -7.00 18.92
CA ALA A 62 -12.63 -6.85 19.02
C ALA A 62 -13.37 -7.43 17.82
N SER A 63 -14.54 -7.98 18.10
CA SER A 63 -15.49 -8.47 17.08
C SER A 63 -16.91 -8.22 17.58
N ARG A 64 -17.88 -8.09 16.65
CA ARG A 64 -19.33 -8.04 16.99
C ARG A 64 -19.84 -9.36 17.62
N SER A 65 -19.03 -10.41 17.62
CA SER A 65 -19.29 -11.68 18.27
C SER A 65 -18.23 -11.90 19.34
N ALA A 66 -18.65 -11.97 20.62
CA ALA A 66 -17.79 -12.28 21.76
C ALA A 66 -17.04 -13.61 21.54
N GLU A 67 -17.74 -14.62 21.01
CA GLU A 67 -17.18 -15.93 20.68
C GLU A 67 -16.00 -15.81 19.70
N ASN A 68 -16.22 -15.09 18.58
CA ASN A 68 -15.18 -14.91 17.58
C ASN A 68 -13.99 -14.09 18.13
N ALA A 69 -14.23 -13.06 18.94
CA ALA A 69 -13.16 -12.31 19.59
C ALA A 69 -12.33 -13.19 20.51
N TYR A 70 -13.00 -14.00 21.33
CA TYR A 70 -12.34 -14.91 22.27
C TYR A 70 -11.54 -16.00 21.56
N GLN A 71 -12.12 -16.66 20.55
CA GLN A 71 -11.43 -17.68 19.75
C GLN A 71 -10.21 -17.11 19.03
N PHE A 72 -10.35 -15.91 18.47
CA PHE A 72 -9.24 -15.23 17.81
C PHE A 72 -8.12 -14.92 18.83
N ALA A 73 -8.48 -14.38 20.00
CA ALA A 73 -7.54 -14.07 21.06
C ALA A 73 -6.77 -15.31 21.52
N GLN A 74 -7.47 -16.42 21.75
CA GLN A 74 -6.84 -17.69 22.11
C GLN A 74 -5.89 -18.20 21.03
N THR A 75 -6.35 -18.23 19.77
CA THR A 75 -5.57 -18.75 18.64
C THR A 75 -4.29 -17.97 18.43
N HIS A 76 -4.36 -16.66 18.59
CA HIS A 76 -3.24 -15.75 18.33
C HIS A 76 -2.53 -15.26 19.59
N GLY A 77 -2.88 -15.76 20.79
CA GLY A 77 -2.25 -15.35 22.05
C GLY A 77 -2.40 -13.84 22.33
N VAL A 78 -3.57 -13.26 22.02
CA VAL A 78 -3.92 -11.86 22.33
C VAL A 78 -4.49 -11.80 23.75
N ALA A 79 -4.03 -10.85 24.55
CA ALA A 79 -4.37 -10.82 25.98
C ALA A 79 -5.82 -10.43 26.26
N LYS A 80 -6.38 -9.51 25.46
CA LYS A 80 -7.70 -8.93 25.69
C LYS A 80 -8.62 -9.19 24.50
N ALA A 81 -9.85 -9.64 24.76
CA ALA A 81 -10.90 -9.82 23.74
C ALA A 81 -12.13 -9.01 24.15
N PHE A 82 -12.70 -8.28 23.19
CA PHE A 82 -13.83 -7.40 23.38
C PHE A 82 -14.95 -7.78 22.40
N ASP A 83 -16.21 -7.66 22.84
CA ASP A 83 -17.40 -7.90 22.01
C ASP A 83 -17.95 -6.61 21.38
N ARG A 84 -17.30 -5.47 21.68
CA ARG A 84 -17.63 -4.15 21.13
C ARG A 84 -16.35 -3.44 20.69
N TYR A 85 -16.44 -2.74 19.59
CA TYR A 85 -15.30 -1.95 19.07
C TYR A 85 -14.99 -0.75 19.96
N GLU A 86 -16.02 -0.14 20.56
CA GLU A 86 -15.89 0.99 21.49
C GLU A 86 -15.06 0.59 22.73
N ASP A 87 -15.27 -0.61 23.26
CA ASP A 87 -14.55 -1.09 24.43
C ASP A 87 -13.06 -1.36 24.13
N LEU A 88 -12.76 -1.88 22.92
CA LEU A 88 -11.39 -1.96 22.43
C LEU A 88 -10.74 -0.58 22.37
N ILE A 89 -11.42 0.39 21.73
CA ILE A 89 -10.89 1.75 21.52
C ILE A 89 -10.72 2.50 22.85
N ALA A 90 -11.58 2.26 23.83
CA ALA A 90 -11.48 2.85 25.16
C ALA A 90 -10.31 2.31 26.00
N ASP A 91 -9.67 1.22 25.58
CA ASP A 91 -8.51 0.67 26.27
C ASP A 91 -7.33 1.68 26.23
N PRO A 92 -6.87 2.21 27.38
CA PRO A 92 -5.76 3.15 27.43
C PRO A 92 -4.41 2.51 27.05
N ASP A 93 -4.35 1.18 27.05
CA ASP A 93 -3.13 0.45 26.70
C ASP A 93 -2.90 0.32 25.20
N LEU A 94 -3.79 0.85 24.34
CA LEU A 94 -3.62 0.81 22.88
C LEU A 94 -3.00 2.09 22.34
N ASP A 95 -2.04 1.94 21.45
CA ASP A 95 -1.38 3.02 20.75
C ASP A 95 -1.92 3.18 19.33
N ILE A 96 -2.20 2.07 18.66
CA ILE A 96 -2.60 1.99 17.26
C ILE A 96 -3.66 0.91 17.05
N VAL A 97 -4.56 1.14 16.10
CA VAL A 97 -5.63 0.20 15.74
C VAL A 97 -5.49 -0.22 14.28
N TYR A 98 -5.53 -1.52 14.06
CA TYR A 98 -5.72 -2.09 12.72
C TYR A 98 -7.20 -2.30 12.46
N VAL A 99 -7.73 -1.64 11.44
CA VAL A 99 -9.13 -1.75 11.00
C VAL A 99 -9.18 -2.75 9.85
N GLY A 100 -9.50 -4.02 10.16
CA GLY A 100 -9.62 -5.13 9.21
C GLY A 100 -11.07 -5.60 9.04
N THR A 101 -12.01 -4.66 9.09
CA THR A 101 -13.45 -4.90 8.87
C THR A 101 -13.79 -4.74 7.38
N PRO A 102 -15.02 -5.04 6.93
CA PRO A 102 -15.42 -4.78 5.54
C PRO A 102 -15.33 -3.28 5.17
N ASP A 103 -14.97 -3.00 3.91
CA ASP A 103 -14.71 -1.65 3.39
C ASP A 103 -15.88 -0.66 3.58
N VAL A 104 -17.12 -1.13 3.51
CA VAL A 104 -18.34 -0.32 3.71
C VAL A 104 -18.44 0.29 5.12
N VAL A 105 -17.71 -0.22 6.11
CA VAL A 105 -17.68 0.28 7.49
C VAL A 105 -16.32 0.87 7.88
N HIS A 106 -15.33 0.90 7.00
CA HIS A 106 -14.00 1.43 7.27
C HIS A 106 -14.05 2.85 7.81
N LYS A 107 -14.82 3.74 7.17
CA LYS A 107 -14.98 5.13 7.62
C LYS A 107 -15.42 5.22 9.08
N ALA A 108 -16.53 4.55 9.43
CA ALA A 108 -17.08 4.62 10.77
C ALA A 108 -16.11 4.11 11.84
N HIS A 109 -15.48 2.98 11.58
CA HIS A 109 -14.52 2.36 12.49
C HIS A 109 -13.21 3.15 12.61
N THR A 110 -12.74 3.69 11.50
CA THR A 110 -11.53 4.53 11.50
C THR A 110 -11.76 5.84 12.25
N LEU A 111 -12.88 6.54 12.02
CA LEU A 111 -13.22 7.76 12.74
C LEU A 111 -13.35 7.51 14.24
N LEU A 112 -14.00 6.41 14.65
CA LEU A 112 -14.10 6.00 16.06
C LEU A 112 -12.72 5.90 16.72
N ALA A 113 -11.73 5.30 16.04
CA ALA A 113 -10.38 5.15 16.60
C ALA A 113 -9.61 6.48 16.59
N LEU A 114 -9.70 7.26 15.50
CA LEU A 114 -9.03 8.56 15.39
C LEU A 114 -9.53 9.56 16.42
N GLU A 115 -10.85 9.63 16.65
CA GLU A 115 -11.48 10.52 17.65
C GLU A 115 -11.05 10.19 19.09
N ALA A 116 -10.72 8.93 19.34
CA ALA A 116 -10.13 8.48 20.60
C ALA A 116 -8.61 8.71 20.69
N GLY A 117 -8.02 9.40 19.72
CA GLY A 117 -6.58 9.71 19.70
C GLY A 117 -5.67 8.53 19.36
N LYS A 118 -6.21 7.45 18.81
CA LYS A 118 -5.40 6.30 18.40
C LYS A 118 -4.85 6.50 16.99
N HIS A 119 -3.62 6.04 16.73
CA HIS A 119 -3.14 5.85 15.38
C HIS A 119 -3.96 4.77 14.68
N VAL A 120 -4.09 4.82 13.37
CA VAL A 120 -4.89 3.84 12.60
C VAL A 120 -4.12 3.36 11.38
N LEU A 121 -4.12 2.05 11.19
CA LEU A 121 -3.90 1.39 9.91
C LEU A 121 -5.23 0.81 9.46
N CYS A 122 -5.78 1.34 8.38
CA CYS A 122 -7.05 0.86 7.81
C CYS A 122 -6.79 0.02 6.56
N GLU A 123 -7.43 -1.16 6.49
CA GLU A 123 -7.36 -2.00 5.29
C GLU A 123 -7.83 -1.28 4.03
N LYS A 124 -7.30 -1.78 2.92
CA LYS A 124 -7.70 -1.34 1.57
C LYS A 124 -9.07 -1.97 1.18
N ALA A 125 -9.91 -1.33 0.40
CA ALA A 125 -9.80 0.08 0.03
C ALA A 125 -10.11 0.95 1.24
N LEU A 126 -9.37 2.07 1.40
CA LEU A 126 -9.48 2.95 2.57
C LEU A 126 -10.94 3.33 2.86
N ALA A 127 -11.70 3.64 1.82
CA ALA A 127 -13.11 4.02 1.90
C ALA A 127 -13.86 3.61 0.62
N THR A 128 -15.18 3.78 0.61
CA THR A 128 -16.00 3.52 -0.58
C THR A 128 -16.12 4.74 -1.50
N THR A 129 -15.82 5.94 -1.00
CA THR A 129 -15.84 7.20 -1.76
C THR A 129 -14.62 8.06 -1.46
N VAL A 130 -14.28 8.95 -2.39
CA VAL A 130 -13.20 9.94 -2.22
C VAL A 130 -13.50 10.88 -1.04
N ALA A 131 -14.75 11.32 -0.90
CA ALA A 131 -15.16 12.22 0.18
C ALA A 131 -14.95 11.58 1.56
N ASP A 132 -15.28 10.30 1.72
CA ASP A 132 -15.05 9.57 2.96
C ASP A 132 -13.56 9.45 3.29
N ALA A 133 -12.71 9.13 2.30
CA ALA A 133 -11.26 9.08 2.49
C ALA A 133 -10.70 10.44 2.91
N GLN A 134 -11.17 11.53 2.29
CA GLN A 134 -10.77 12.89 2.65
C GLN A 134 -11.17 13.26 4.09
N GLU A 135 -12.38 12.89 4.52
CA GLU A 135 -12.87 13.11 5.89
C GLU A 135 -12.02 12.33 6.91
N MET A 136 -11.72 11.05 6.63
CA MET A 136 -10.87 10.23 7.50
C MET A 136 -9.47 10.84 7.66
N HIS A 137 -8.85 11.27 6.56
CA HIS A 137 -7.55 11.96 6.62
C HIS A 137 -7.61 13.32 7.32
N ALA A 138 -8.73 14.06 7.19
CA ALA A 138 -8.93 15.33 7.90
C ALA A 138 -9.03 15.11 9.40
N ALA A 139 -9.78 14.08 9.84
CA ALA A 139 -9.88 13.69 11.24
C ALA A 139 -8.53 13.29 11.84
N ALA A 140 -7.74 12.48 11.14
CA ALA A 140 -6.39 12.09 11.56
C ALA A 140 -5.49 13.32 11.78
N LYS A 141 -5.53 14.27 10.82
CA LYS A 141 -4.78 15.52 10.92
C LYS A 141 -5.23 16.36 12.11
N GLN A 142 -6.54 16.48 12.35
CA GLN A 142 -7.11 17.23 13.47
C GLN A 142 -6.67 16.66 14.82
N GLN A 143 -6.65 15.34 14.95
CA GLN A 143 -6.21 14.64 16.16
C GLN A 143 -4.69 14.50 16.27
N SER A 144 -3.93 14.93 15.27
CA SER A 144 -2.46 14.79 15.21
C SER A 144 -1.99 13.34 15.34
N VAL A 145 -2.76 12.38 14.82
CA VAL A 145 -2.45 10.95 14.79
C VAL A 145 -2.21 10.47 13.36
N MET A 146 -1.61 9.29 13.21
CA MET A 146 -1.41 8.66 11.92
C MET A 146 -2.71 7.99 11.45
N LEU A 147 -3.06 8.21 10.18
CA LEU A 147 -3.90 7.32 9.40
C LEU A 147 -3.08 6.79 8.23
N GLN A 148 -2.83 5.49 8.22
CA GLN A 148 -2.17 4.79 7.13
C GLN A 148 -3.19 3.94 6.37
N ASP A 149 -3.26 4.13 5.06
CA ASP A 149 -4.02 3.29 4.15
C ASP A 149 -3.25 1.97 3.91
N GLY A 150 -3.92 0.84 4.07
CA GLY A 150 -3.36 -0.51 4.07
C GLY A 150 -2.98 -1.05 2.70
N VAL A 151 -2.51 -0.22 1.79
CA VAL A 151 -1.97 -0.65 0.48
C VAL A 151 -0.57 -1.23 0.69
N TRP A 152 -0.53 -2.43 1.25
CA TRP A 152 0.68 -3.12 1.71
C TRP A 152 1.74 -3.34 0.62
N SER A 153 1.32 -3.46 -0.66
CA SER A 153 2.20 -3.58 -1.83
C SER A 153 3.27 -2.50 -1.89
N ARG A 154 2.93 -1.27 -1.46
CA ARG A 154 3.81 -0.10 -1.52
C ARG A 154 5.01 -0.22 -0.60
N PHE A 155 4.99 -1.14 0.34
CA PHE A 155 6.02 -1.36 1.35
C PHE A 155 6.98 -2.51 1.01
N PHE A 156 6.72 -3.24 -0.06
CA PHE A 156 7.64 -4.30 -0.52
C PHE A 156 8.97 -3.71 -0.97
N PRO A 157 10.10 -4.31 -0.58
CA PRO A 157 11.43 -3.82 -0.98
C PRO A 157 11.60 -3.69 -2.50
N ALA A 158 11.03 -4.61 -3.28
CA ALA A 158 11.06 -4.54 -4.74
C ALA A 158 10.33 -3.29 -5.26
N VAL A 159 9.17 -2.94 -4.66
CA VAL A 159 8.40 -1.74 -5.03
C VAL A 159 9.12 -0.47 -4.60
N GLU A 160 9.70 -0.46 -3.41
CA GLU A 160 10.51 0.68 -2.94
C GLU A 160 11.75 0.89 -3.81
N HIS A 161 12.39 -0.18 -4.27
CA HIS A 161 13.52 -0.07 -5.21
C HIS A 161 13.06 0.47 -6.57
N ALA A 162 11.94 -0.01 -7.11
CA ALA A 162 11.37 0.54 -8.34
C ALA A 162 11.09 2.05 -8.21
N ARG A 163 10.49 2.48 -7.11
CA ARG A 163 10.25 3.89 -6.80
C ARG A 163 11.56 4.69 -6.76
N HIS A 164 12.57 4.17 -6.09
CA HIS A 164 13.88 4.81 -6.03
C HIS A 164 14.50 5.00 -7.41
N LEU A 165 14.47 3.96 -8.26
CA LEU A 165 14.99 4.03 -9.62
C LEU A 165 14.25 5.06 -10.50
N ILE A 166 12.93 5.22 -10.29
CA ILE A 166 12.14 6.25 -10.96
C ILE A 166 12.56 7.65 -10.46
N GLU A 167 12.65 7.84 -9.16
CA GLU A 167 13.05 9.12 -8.53
C GLU A 167 14.46 9.56 -8.96
N GLU A 168 15.40 8.61 -9.11
CA GLU A 168 16.77 8.88 -9.60
C GLU A 168 16.84 9.06 -11.12
N GLY A 169 15.74 8.90 -11.85
CA GLY A 169 15.70 9.01 -13.30
C GLY A 169 16.43 7.90 -14.03
N ALA A 170 16.63 6.74 -13.40
CA ALA A 170 17.38 5.60 -13.98
C ALA A 170 16.77 5.12 -15.30
N ILE A 171 15.44 5.16 -15.44
CA ILE A 171 14.71 4.82 -16.67
C ILE A 171 14.31 6.04 -17.50
N GLY A 172 14.75 7.25 -17.11
CA GLY A 172 14.31 8.52 -17.69
C GLY A 172 12.90 8.90 -17.25
N ASP A 173 12.22 9.72 -18.08
CA ASP A 173 10.83 10.10 -17.83
C ASP A 173 9.91 8.91 -18.05
N VAL A 174 9.02 8.62 -17.10
CA VAL A 174 8.04 7.53 -17.25
C VAL A 174 7.01 7.93 -18.31
N VAL A 175 6.81 7.07 -19.30
CA VAL A 175 5.89 7.32 -20.42
C VAL A 175 4.71 6.35 -20.45
N MET A 176 4.88 5.13 -19.92
CA MET A 176 3.83 4.12 -19.91
C MET A 176 3.88 3.26 -18.65
N VAL A 177 2.69 2.94 -18.12
CA VAL A 177 2.49 1.91 -17.09
C VAL A 177 1.54 0.84 -17.64
N GLN A 178 1.91 -0.44 -17.50
CA GLN A 178 1.03 -1.58 -17.74
C GLN A 178 0.89 -2.39 -16.46
N ALA A 179 -0.34 -2.76 -16.11
CA ALA A 179 -0.59 -3.56 -14.92
C ALA A 179 -1.86 -4.40 -15.05
N ASP A 180 -1.77 -5.65 -14.58
CA ASP A 180 -2.85 -6.64 -14.63
C ASP A 180 -3.18 -7.12 -13.23
N PHE A 181 -4.35 -6.82 -12.68
CA PHE A 181 -4.90 -7.42 -11.46
C PHE A 181 -6.28 -6.86 -11.16
N ASP A 182 -6.43 -5.97 -10.20
CA ASP A 182 -7.64 -5.20 -9.92
C ASP A 182 -7.38 -3.69 -10.01
N ALA A 183 -8.44 -2.90 -9.97
CA ALA A 183 -8.32 -1.45 -10.15
C ALA A 183 -7.49 -0.76 -9.06
N LEU A 184 -7.48 -1.30 -7.84
CA LEU A 184 -6.73 -0.72 -6.72
C LEU A 184 -5.24 -1.02 -6.86
N TYR A 185 -4.89 -2.31 -7.04
CA TYR A 185 -3.48 -2.71 -7.15
C TYR A 185 -2.82 -2.22 -8.44
N THR A 186 -3.54 -2.17 -9.54
CA THR A 186 -3.03 -1.59 -10.79
C THR A 186 -2.95 -0.06 -10.69
N GLY A 187 -3.93 0.58 -10.09
CA GLY A 187 -3.96 2.03 -9.87
C GLY A 187 -2.82 2.52 -8.95
N GLN A 188 -2.45 1.75 -7.93
CA GLN A 188 -1.37 2.14 -7.02
C GLN A 188 0.00 2.20 -7.72
N VAL A 189 0.24 1.39 -8.76
CA VAL A 189 1.47 1.46 -9.57
C VAL A 189 1.46 2.72 -10.43
N VAL A 190 0.30 3.10 -10.98
CA VAL A 190 0.14 4.35 -11.73
C VAL A 190 0.44 5.56 -10.85
N THR A 191 -0.13 5.63 -9.64
CA THR A 191 0.12 6.74 -8.71
C THR A 191 1.57 6.79 -8.23
N MET A 192 2.22 5.64 -8.07
CA MET A 192 3.64 5.55 -7.76
C MET A 192 4.51 6.11 -8.91
N ALA A 193 4.20 5.70 -10.14
CA ALA A 193 5.04 6.01 -11.29
C ALA A 193 4.90 7.46 -11.77
N TYR A 194 3.73 8.05 -11.63
CA TYR A 194 3.44 9.40 -12.10
C TYR A 194 3.35 10.44 -10.98
N GLY A 195 3.24 10.00 -9.72
CA GLY A 195 3.10 10.87 -8.56
C GLY A 195 1.64 11.28 -8.27
N ALA A 196 1.42 11.79 -7.06
CA ALA A 196 0.09 12.16 -6.57
C ALA A 196 -0.56 13.35 -7.29
N ASP A 197 0.24 14.18 -7.96
CA ASP A 197 -0.23 15.38 -8.68
C ASP A 197 -0.61 15.09 -10.14
N ALA A 198 -0.33 13.89 -10.65
CA ALA A 198 -0.61 13.52 -12.02
C ALA A 198 -2.10 13.25 -12.23
N LYS A 199 -2.83 14.22 -12.77
CA LYS A 199 -4.26 14.07 -13.03
C LYS A 199 -4.51 13.50 -14.43
N PRO A 200 -5.37 12.46 -14.55
CA PRO A 200 -5.83 11.98 -15.86
C PRO A 200 -6.50 13.09 -16.67
N VAL A 201 -6.22 13.13 -17.97
CA VAL A 201 -6.96 13.99 -18.93
C VAL A 201 -8.09 13.24 -19.59
N ASP A 202 -8.00 11.91 -19.70
CA ASP A 202 -9.06 11.03 -20.19
C ASP A 202 -8.92 9.63 -19.57
N ILE A 203 -10.06 8.95 -19.37
CA ILE A 203 -10.13 7.56 -18.88
C ILE A 203 -11.15 6.81 -19.72
N LYS A 204 -10.67 5.85 -20.49
CA LYS A 204 -11.51 4.93 -21.28
C LYS A 204 -11.56 3.58 -20.60
N VAL A 205 -12.74 3.05 -20.36
CA VAL A 205 -12.93 1.78 -19.69
C VAL A 205 -13.69 0.77 -20.55
N SER A 206 -13.44 -0.51 -20.29
CA SER A 206 -14.19 -1.64 -20.83
C SER A 206 -14.59 -2.61 -19.74
N GLY A 207 -15.56 -3.47 -20.03
CA GLY A 207 -16.07 -4.47 -19.10
C GLY A 207 -17.05 -3.88 -18.07
N LYS A 208 -17.78 -4.78 -17.39
CA LYS A 208 -18.74 -4.43 -16.32
C LYS A 208 -18.05 -4.33 -14.98
N GLN A 209 -18.66 -3.60 -14.06
CA GLN A 209 -18.25 -3.57 -12.67
C GLN A 209 -18.30 -5.00 -12.07
N GLY A 210 -17.23 -5.38 -11.35
CA GLY A 210 -17.11 -6.71 -10.76
C GLY A 210 -16.71 -7.84 -11.72
N GLY A 211 -16.63 -7.58 -13.04
CA GLY A 211 -16.19 -8.55 -14.04
C GLY A 211 -14.80 -8.20 -14.63
N PRO A 212 -14.30 -9.02 -15.57
CA PRO A 212 -13.10 -8.69 -16.32
C PRO A 212 -13.29 -7.43 -17.17
N GLY A 213 -12.19 -6.73 -17.43
CA GLY A 213 -12.22 -5.50 -18.22
C GLY A 213 -10.88 -4.79 -18.20
N GLY A 214 -10.87 -3.51 -18.50
CA GLY A 214 -9.66 -2.72 -18.48
C GLY A 214 -9.91 -1.24 -18.54
N ALA A 215 -8.84 -0.47 -18.38
CA ALA A 215 -8.81 0.97 -18.53
C ALA A 215 -7.59 1.41 -19.34
N ILE A 216 -7.76 2.41 -20.19
CA ILE A 216 -6.69 3.21 -20.76
C ILE A 216 -6.82 4.60 -20.14
N ILE A 217 -5.77 5.07 -19.49
CA ILE A 217 -5.74 6.34 -18.79
C ILE A 217 -4.70 7.22 -19.48
N GLU A 218 -5.14 8.35 -19.98
CA GLU A 218 -4.29 9.34 -20.63
C GLU A 218 -3.96 10.47 -19.65
N PHE A 219 -2.69 10.83 -19.57
CA PHE A 219 -2.19 11.95 -18.76
C PHE A 219 -1.67 13.05 -19.69
N ALA A 220 -1.43 14.23 -19.13
CA ALA A 220 -0.70 15.27 -19.83
C ALA A 220 0.67 14.75 -20.32
N ASP A 221 1.27 15.44 -21.29
CA ASP A 221 2.60 15.13 -21.85
C ASP A 221 2.74 13.75 -22.51
N ASN A 222 1.65 13.24 -23.09
CA ASN A 222 1.58 11.95 -23.80
C ASN A 222 1.94 10.73 -22.93
N ARG A 223 1.80 10.82 -21.62
CA ARG A 223 1.90 9.67 -20.72
C ARG A 223 0.57 8.92 -20.66
N PHE A 224 0.62 7.61 -20.54
CA PHE A 224 -0.60 6.81 -20.43
C PHE A 224 -0.38 5.55 -19.58
N ALA A 225 -1.49 4.97 -19.10
CA ALA A 225 -1.49 3.67 -18.45
C ALA A 225 -2.50 2.72 -19.11
N VAL A 226 -2.14 1.44 -19.17
CA VAL A 226 -3.00 0.35 -19.63
C VAL A 226 -3.20 -0.61 -18.47
N LEU A 227 -4.43 -0.70 -17.98
CA LEU A 227 -4.77 -1.54 -16.84
C LEU A 227 -5.75 -2.62 -17.29
N THR A 228 -5.52 -3.86 -16.88
CA THR A 228 -6.47 -4.94 -17.07
C THR A 228 -7.00 -5.41 -15.72
N PHE A 229 -8.31 -5.65 -15.67
CA PHE A 229 -9.01 -6.11 -14.49
C PHE A 229 -9.44 -7.54 -14.71
N ILE A 230 -8.92 -8.42 -13.90
CA ILE A 230 -9.07 -9.86 -14.08
C ILE A 230 -9.90 -10.40 -12.93
N ALA A 231 -11.00 -11.08 -13.26
CA ALA A 231 -11.88 -11.71 -12.29
C ALA A 231 -11.35 -13.10 -11.93
N PHE A 232 -10.36 -13.17 -11.05
CA PHE A 232 -9.84 -14.38 -10.41
C PHE A 232 -9.86 -15.68 -11.25
N PRO A 233 -9.24 -15.72 -12.43
CA PRO A 233 -8.96 -16.99 -13.07
C PRO A 233 -7.94 -17.77 -12.22
N SER A 234 -7.85 -19.08 -12.45
CA SER A 234 -6.90 -19.92 -11.72
C SER A 234 -5.42 -19.58 -12.00
N GLU A 235 -5.17 -18.82 -13.07
CA GLU A 235 -3.84 -18.37 -13.46
C GLU A 235 -3.97 -17.17 -14.40
N PHE A 236 -3.11 -16.15 -14.24
CA PHE A 236 -3.08 -14.93 -15.06
C PHE A 236 -1.68 -14.28 -14.97
N PRO A 237 -1.30 -13.44 -15.94
CA PRO A 237 0.05 -12.89 -16.04
C PRO A 237 0.49 -12.06 -14.84
N GLU A 238 -0.42 -11.24 -14.29
CA GLU A 238 -0.14 -10.31 -13.20
C GLU A 238 1.17 -9.52 -13.41
N VAL A 239 1.28 -8.91 -14.59
CA VAL A 239 2.45 -8.13 -15.00
C VAL A 239 2.30 -6.69 -14.54
N PHE A 240 3.34 -6.16 -13.87
CA PHE A 240 3.45 -4.75 -13.54
C PHE A 240 4.71 -4.19 -14.18
N GLU A 241 4.55 -3.40 -15.23
CA GLU A 241 5.66 -2.85 -16.00
C GLU A 241 5.60 -1.34 -16.10
N ILE A 242 6.73 -0.68 -15.90
CA ILE A 242 6.90 0.76 -15.94
C ILE A 242 7.95 1.08 -17.00
N THR A 243 7.55 1.73 -18.07
CA THR A 243 8.42 2.08 -19.20
C THR A 243 8.74 3.57 -19.17
N GLY A 244 10.01 3.88 -19.22
CA GLY A 244 10.53 5.24 -19.32
C GLY A 244 11.27 5.47 -20.63
N THR A 245 11.70 6.73 -20.85
CA THR A 245 12.41 7.15 -22.07
C THR A 245 13.80 6.53 -22.21
N LYS A 246 14.39 5.98 -21.14
CA LYS A 246 15.74 5.37 -21.14
C LYS A 246 15.75 3.90 -20.76
N GLY A 247 14.65 3.34 -20.29
CA GLY A 247 14.62 1.95 -19.84
C GLY A 247 13.25 1.54 -19.32
N ARG A 248 13.18 0.35 -18.71
CA ARG A 248 11.96 -0.13 -18.09
C ARG A 248 12.24 -0.94 -16.84
N ILE A 249 11.24 -0.96 -15.96
CA ILE A 249 11.21 -1.75 -14.73
C ILE A 249 10.03 -2.71 -14.82
N THR A 250 10.25 -3.97 -14.52
CA THR A 250 9.20 -4.98 -14.36
C THR A 250 9.18 -5.42 -12.90
N LEU A 251 8.04 -5.27 -12.21
CA LEU A 251 7.80 -5.93 -10.93
C LEU A 251 7.39 -7.37 -11.24
N GLU A 252 8.18 -8.32 -10.76
CA GLU A 252 8.00 -9.73 -11.10
C GLU A 252 6.74 -10.30 -10.43
N GLN A 253 6.18 -11.33 -11.06
CA GLN A 253 4.98 -12.02 -10.58
C GLN A 253 5.18 -12.64 -9.16
N PRO A 254 4.22 -12.46 -8.24
CA PRO A 254 2.96 -11.73 -8.38
C PRO A 254 3.14 -10.22 -8.19
N GLY A 255 2.81 -9.43 -9.22
CA GLY A 255 3.12 -7.99 -9.30
C GLY A 255 2.51 -7.13 -8.19
N HIS A 256 1.39 -7.57 -7.58
CA HIS A 256 0.77 -6.86 -6.44
C HIS A 256 1.55 -7.04 -5.11
N CYS A 257 2.44 -8.02 -5.03
CA CYS A 257 3.27 -8.29 -3.86
C CYS A 257 4.64 -8.88 -4.27
N PRO A 258 5.42 -8.13 -5.09
CA PRO A 258 6.60 -8.67 -5.74
C PRO A 258 7.77 -8.83 -4.77
N THR A 259 8.49 -9.95 -4.90
CA THR A 259 9.74 -10.18 -4.19
C THR A 259 10.97 -9.99 -5.08
N ALA A 260 10.75 -9.60 -6.32
CA ALA A 260 11.82 -9.28 -7.25
C ALA A 260 11.40 -8.19 -8.24
N LEU A 261 12.36 -7.50 -8.79
CA LEU A 261 12.19 -6.63 -9.93
C LEU A 261 13.29 -6.83 -10.96
N THR A 262 12.95 -6.57 -12.21
CA THR A 262 13.90 -6.58 -13.32
C THR A 262 14.00 -5.18 -13.90
N VAL A 263 15.24 -4.75 -14.15
CA VAL A 263 15.54 -3.46 -14.80
C VAL A 263 16.22 -3.71 -16.14
N ARG A 264 15.78 -3.00 -17.17
CA ARG A 264 16.38 -3.06 -18.51
C ARG A 264 16.69 -1.64 -18.97
N ILE A 265 17.99 -1.34 -19.13
CA ILE A 265 18.47 -0.06 -19.63
C ILE A 265 19.35 -0.36 -20.85
N PRO A 266 18.93 0.02 -22.06
CA PRO A 266 19.73 -0.20 -23.26
C PRO A 266 21.03 0.62 -23.18
N PRO A 267 22.15 0.06 -23.64
CA PRO A 267 23.46 0.72 -23.58
C PRO A 267 23.58 1.93 -24.50
N VAL A 268 22.69 2.02 -25.47
CA VAL A 268 22.63 3.11 -26.45
C VAL A 268 21.18 3.54 -26.61
N THR A 269 20.90 4.83 -26.60
CA THR A 269 19.55 5.33 -26.88
C THR A 269 19.19 4.91 -28.31
N PRO A 270 18.08 4.17 -28.51
CA PRO A 270 17.68 3.73 -29.85
C PRO A 270 17.47 4.95 -30.75
N SER A 271 18.00 4.90 -31.97
CA SER A 271 17.67 5.94 -32.95
C SER A 271 16.18 5.83 -33.31
N ARG A 272 15.57 6.96 -33.67
CA ARG A 272 14.18 7.03 -34.10
C ARG A 272 13.81 6.05 -35.23
N TYR A 273 14.80 5.57 -35.97
CA TYR A 273 14.64 4.69 -37.13
C TYR A 273 14.99 3.22 -36.86
N LEU A 274 15.67 2.91 -35.75
CA LEU A 274 16.15 1.54 -35.50
C LEU A 274 15.27 0.75 -34.54
N GLY A 275 14.11 1.26 -34.17
CA GLY A 275 13.14 0.59 -33.29
C GLY A 275 13.78 0.05 -32.00
N GLY A 276 13.08 0.18 -30.90
CA GLY A 276 13.58 -0.15 -29.56
C GLY A 276 13.80 -1.62 -29.24
N ASN A 277 14.06 -2.49 -30.22
CA ASN A 277 14.22 -3.94 -30.01
C ASN A 277 15.68 -4.39 -29.86
N THR A 278 16.60 -3.49 -29.55
CA THR A 278 17.95 -3.93 -29.18
C THR A 278 17.86 -4.62 -27.82
N PRO A 279 18.32 -5.89 -27.70
CA PRO A 279 18.34 -6.58 -26.42
C PRO A 279 19.11 -5.75 -25.38
N SER A 280 18.44 -5.35 -24.33
CA SER A 280 19.07 -4.63 -23.22
C SER A 280 19.59 -5.62 -22.19
N PRO A 281 20.73 -5.35 -21.57
CA PRO A 281 21.14 -6.09 -20.38
C PRO A 281 20.00 -6.08 -19.35
N MET A 282 19.76 -7.22 -18.78
CA MET A 282 18.75 -7.41 -17.73
C MET A 282 19.46 -7.49 -16.39
N GLN A 283 19.03 -6.66 -15.46
CA GLN A 283 19.43 -6.74 -14.05
C GLN A 283 18.21 -7.16 -13.23
N CYS A 284 18.34 -8.27 -12.52
CA CYS A 284 17.32 -8.76 -11.60
C CYS A 284 17.77 -8.51 -10.17
N PHE A 285 16.85 -8.01 -9.34
CA PHE A 285 17.05 -7.77 -7.91
C PHE A 285 16.01 -8.56 -7.14
N GLU A 286 16.45 -9.38 -6.20
CA GLU A 286 15.60 -10.25 -5.39
C GLU A 286 15.57 -9.79 -3.93
N TYR A 287 14.40 -9.87 -3.32
CA TYR A 287 14.10 -9.47 -1.95
C TYR A 287 13.32 -10.59 -1.27
N PRO A 288 14.00 -11.61 -0.74
CA PRO A 288 13.31 -12.73 -0.11
C PRO A 288 12.49 -12.26 1.10
N LEU A 289 11.34 -12.90 1.27
CA LEU A 289 10.46 -12.65 2.42
C LEU A 289 11.10 -13.18 3.71
N PRO A 290 10.71 -12.63 4.88
CA PRO A 290 11.15 -13.18 6.16
C PRO A 290 10.68 -14.64 6.34
N ASP A 291 11.63 -15.57 6.46
CA ASP A 291 11.34 -17.01 6.59
C ASP A 291 10.71 -17.39 7.95
N SER A 292 10.83 -16.52 8.96
CA SER A 292 10.28 -16.74 10.30
C SER A 292 8.76 -16.66 10.34
N ILE A 293 8.14 -15.94 9.41
CA ILE A 293 6.70 -15.66 9.44
C ILE A 293 5.91 -16.84 8.90
N ARG A 294 5.10 -17.45 9.76
CA ARG A 294 4.19 -18.55 9.40
C ARG A 294 2.79 -18.01 9.14
N MET A 295 2.33 -18.15 7.90
CA MET A 295 1.00 -17.70 7.49
C MET A 295 -0.04 -18.81 7.62
N PRO A 296 -1.27 -18.47 8.04
CA PRO A 296 -2.35 -19.46 8.22
C PRO A 296 -2.88 -20.02 6.90
N GLN A 297 -2.77 -19.28 5.82
CA GLN A 297 -3.25 -19.63 4.48
C GLN A 297 -2.17 -19.38 3.44
N PRO A 298 -2.11 -20.17 2.37
CA PRO A 298 -1.08 -20.05 1.33
C PRO A 298 -1.39 -18.96 0.28
N PHE A 299 -1.76 -17.75 0.71
CA PHE A 299 -1.85 -16.64 -0.24
C PHE A 299 -0.47 -16.10 -0.59
N PRO A 300 -0.25 -15.59 -1.80
CA PRO A 300 1.06 -15.13 -2.22
C PRO A 300 1.62 -14.02 -1.31
N ASN A 301 2.82 -14.23 -0.82
CA ASN A 301 3.69 -13.23 -0.21
C ASN A 301 3.11 -12.41 0.95
N GLN A 302 2.11 -12.94 1.66
CA GLN A 302 1.43 -12.23 2.76
C GLN A 302 2.33 -11.89 3.94
N GLN A 303 3.47 -12.55 4.07
CA GLN A 303 4.54 -12.14 4.98
C GLN A 303 4.93 -10.67 4.79
N GLY A 304 4.68 -10.10 3.62
CA GLY A 304 4.92 -8.70 3.30
C GLY A 304 4.15 -7.67 4.15
N PHE A 305 3.10 -8.06 4.88
CA PHE A 305 2.53 -7.21 5.93
C PHE A 305 3.57 -6.75 6.94
N TYR A 306 4.60 -7.58 7.19
CA TYR A 306 5.74 -7.22 8.02
C TYR A 306 6.33 -5.87 7.64
N TYR A 307 6.57 -5.65 6.35
CA TYR A 307 7.21 -4.43 5.86
C TYR A 307 6.38 -3.18 6.13
N MET A 308 5.05 -3.27 6.00
CA MET A 308 4.15 -2.16 6.28
C MET A 308 4.10 -1.85 7.78
N VAL A 309 4.00 -2.88 8.63
CA VAL A 309 4.00 -2.71 10.09
C VAL A 309 5.33 -2.12 10.56
N GLU A 310 6.46 -2.64 10.08
CA GLU A 310 7.79 -2.09 10.38
C GLU A 310 7.91 -0.62 9.96
N ALA A 311 7.41 -0.27 8.77
CA ALA A 311 7.40 1.10 8.30
C ALA A 311 6.63 2.04 9.23
N ILE A 312 5.45 1.63 9.69
CA ILE A 312 4.63 2.38 10.64
C ILE A 312 5.40 2.62 11.95
N HIS A 313 6.01 1.57 12.52
CA HIS A 313 6.80 1.69 13.75
C HIS A 313 7.93 2.72 13.59
N ARG A 314 8.69 2.64 12.49
CA ARG A 314 9.80 3.56 12.21
C ARG A 314 9.32 5.00 11.97
N CYS A 315 8.23 5.17 11.25
CA CYS A 315 7.66 6.49 10.98
C CYS A 315 7.16 7.14 12.27
N LEU A 316 6.44 6.41 13.12
CA LEU A 316 5.97 6.92 14.41
C LEU A 316 7.13 7.23 15.36
N ALA A 317 8.19 6.40 15.41
CA ALA A 317 9.40 6.68 16.15
C ALA A 317 10.09 7.98 15.69
N ALA A 318 10.06 8.26 14.39
CA ALA A 318 10.57 9.50 13.81
C ALA A 318 9.63 10.72 13.99
N GLY A 319 8.49 10.54 14.65
CA GLY A 319 7.49 11.60 14.85
C GLY A 319 6.61 11.89 13.64
N LEU A 320 6.66 11.04 12.60
CA LEU A 320 5.83 11.18 11.40
C LEU A 320 4.39 10.72 11.66
N ARG A 321 3.47 11.25 10.85
CA ARG A 321 2.05 10.90 10.89
C ARG A 321 1.54 10.27 9.60
N GLU A 322 2.44 9.93 8.70
CA GLU A 322 2.21 9.16 7.47
C GLU A 322 3.52 8.48 7.04
N CYS A 323 3.42 7.38 6.31
CA CYS A 323 4.56 6.70 5.76
C CYS A 323 4.90 7.27 4.37
N PRO A 324 6.17 7.66 4.11
CA PRO A 324 6.58 8.21 2.81
C PRO A 324 6.36 7.26 1.63
N GLN A 325 6.27 5.96 1.88
CA GLN A 325 6.00 4.94 0.87
C GLN A 325 4.61 5.09 0.25
N PHE A 326 3.63 5.53 1.05
CA PHE A 326 2.27 5.75 0.60
C PHE A 326 1.58 6.76 1.53
N GLY A 327 1.81 8.05 1.26
CA GLY A 327 1.27 9.13 2.05
C GLY A 327 -0.16 9.51 1.65
N ARG A 328 -0.75 10.43 2.41
CA ARG A 328 -2.12 10.91 2.23
C ARG A 328 -2.42 11.37 0.80
N ALA A 329 -1.52 12.10 0.17
CA ALA A 329 -1.76 12.64 -1.17
C ALA A 329 -1.92 11.51 -2.19
N GLU A 330 -1.06 10.49 -2.13
CA GLU A 330 -1.14 9.31 -2.98
C GLU A 330 -2.37 8.46 -2.68
N SER A 331 -2.74 8.28 -1.40
CA SER A 331 -3.95 7.55 -0.99
C SER A 331 -5.22 8.19 -1.55
N ILE A 332 -5.37 9.51 -1.44
CA ILE A 332 -6.52 10.22 -2.01
C ILE A 332 -6.52 10.13 -3.53
N HIS A 333 -5.36 10.32 -4.18
CA HIS A 333 -5.26 10.21 -5.64
C HIS A 333 -5.59 8.79 -6.15
N LEU A 334 -5.15 7.76 -5.44
CA LEU A 334 -5.54 6.38 -5.74
C LEU A 334 -7.05 6.19 -5.64
N MET A 335 -7.68 6.72 -4.59
CA MET A 335 -9.13 6.67 -4.44
C MET A 335 -9.87 7.41 -5.55
N GLU A 336 -9.38 8.60 -5.97
CA GLU A 336 -9.92 9.34 -7.11
C GLU A 336 -9.90 8.49 -8.39
N LEU A 337 -8.77 7.86 -8.68
CA LEU A 337 -8.58 7.01 -9.86
C LEU A 337 -9.49 5.76 -9.82
N VAL A 338 -9.50 5.05 -8.70
CA VAL A 338 -10.31 3.83 -8.53
C VAL A 338 -11.80 4.12 -8.60
N CYS A 339 -12.28 5.21 -7.98
CA CYS A 339 -13.68 5.62 -8.04
C CYS A 339 -14.07 6.02 -9.47
N ALA A 340 -13.24 6.81 -10.17
CA ALA A 340 -13.51 7.18 -11.56
C ALA A 340 -13.62 5.94 -12.49
N ILE A 341 -12.73 4.98 -12.34
CA ILE A 341 -12.79 3.72 -13.10
C ILE A 341 -14.07 2.94 -12.77
N LYS A 342 -14.43 2.82 -11.49
CA LYS A 342 -15.65 2.12 -11.05
C LYS A 342 -16.90 2.79 -11.61
N ASP A 343 -17.01 4.11 -11.52
CA ASP A 343 -18.15 4.89 -12.01
C ASP A 343 -18.33 4.74 -13.51
N LEU A 344 -17.26 4.86 -14.29
CA LEU A 344 -17.28 4.68 -15.74
C LEU A 344 -17.67 3.25 -16.13
N ARG A 345 -17.18 2.23 -15.41
CA ARG A 345 -17.57 0.82 -15.66
C ARG A 345 -19.01 0.54 -15.25
N GLY A 346 -19.53 1.21 -14.22
CA GLY A 346 -20.95 1.14 -13.84
C GLY A 346 -21.91 1.71 -14.88
N GLN A 347 -21.42 2.60 -15.74
CA GLN A 347 -22.19 3.20 -16.85
C GLN A 347 -22.16 2.37 -18.13
N ASN A 348 -21.29 1.37 -18.24
CA ASN A 348 -21.21 0.52 -19.42
C ASN A 348 -22.48 -0.36 -19.52
N PRO A 349 -23.22 -0.31 -20.67
CA PRO A 349 -24.38 -1.16 -20.85
C PRO A 349 -23.98 -2.64 -20.78
N ALA A 350 -24.90 -3.46 -20.29
CA ALA A 350 -24.75 -4.90 -20.36
C ALA A 350 -24.48 -5.31 -21.81
N LEU A 351 -23.36 -5.94 -22.09
CA LEU A 351 -23.24 -6.74 -23.29
C LEU A 351 -24.24 -7.89 -23.13
N GLU A 352 -25.31 -7.86 -23.92
CA GLU A 352 -26.32 -8.93 -23.98
C GLU A 352 -25.71 -10.23 -24.52
#